data_ea921f63744edbc90fc0c4c1df20bae2
#
_entry.id   ea921f63744edbc90fc0c4c1df20bae2
#
_cell.length_a   1.000
_cell.length_b   1.000
_cell.length_c   1.000
_cell.angle_alpha   90.00
_cell.angle_beta   90.00
_cell.angle_gamma   90.00
#
_symmetry.space_group_name_H-M   'P 1'
#
loop_
_entity.id
_entity.type
_entity.pdbx_description
1 polymer ?
#
loop_
_entity_poly.entity_id
_entity_poly.type
_entity_poly.pdbx_seq_one_letter_code
_entity_poly.pdbx_strand_id
1 'polypeptide(L)'
;IVEPVVEMHVEEISDSLSNDTDDDSELELEIKTVTDEIDEPAPEVLENLPPYEPTLDLSNYKYPSLQLLEQHGSEKIIHDSSELESNKTQIINTLRNYSIEIQKISATVGPTVTLYEIVPAPGVRISRIKNLEDDIALSLAALGIRIIAPIPGKGTIGIEVPNLKKTIVSMKSLLSSEKFQHNNYSLPIAIGKRIDNENYIVDLASMPHLLMAGATGQGKSVGLNAILVSLLYKKHPSQLKFVLIDPKKVELSIYRHIEKHFLAKLPGEEDAIITDTKKVIYTLNALCIEMDNRYDLLKEAGARNIKEYNEKFVKRKLNPQKGHTYLPFIVLVVDEFADLIMTAGKEVEMPIARLAQLARAIGIHLIIATQRPSVNIITGTIKANFPARIAFKVSSKIDSRTILDTGGAEQLIGKGDMLISHNGELTRLQCAFVDTPEVEQVVDFISEQQGYPQAFLLPEYIDEKEAEARGEIDLSERDSLFDDAARMIVQQQIGSTSLLQRRMKLGYNRAGRLMDQLEIAGIVGPSQGSKPRDVLVKTEADLQRLLENMG
;
A
#
# COMPACT_ATOMS: atom_id res chain seq x y z
N ILE A 1 -46.85 7.72 15.76
CA ILE A 1 -47.10 8.99 16.43
C ILE A 1 -46.68 10.09 15.47
N VAL A 2 -47.72 10.59 14.76
CA VAL A 2 -48.03 11.95 14.31
C VAL A 2 -46.87 12.79 13.67
N GLU A 3 -46.97 12.94 12.35
CA GLU A 3 -46.42 14.04 11.56
C GLU A 3 -47.15 15.36 11.86
N PRO A 4 -46.52 16.53 11.67
CA PRO A 4 -47.29 17.73 11.38
C PRO A 4 -47.15 18.15 9.90
N VAL A 5 -48.32 18.25 9.29
CA VAL A 5 -48.59 18.91 8.01
C VAL A 5 -48.45 20.44 8.21
N VAL A 6 -47.74 21.11 7.31
CA VAL A 6 -47.77 22.57 7.19
C VAL A 6 -48.47 22.94 5.89
N GLU A 7 -49.64 23.50 6.03
CA GLU A 7 -50.40 24.13 4.95
C GLU A 7 -49.81 25.51 4.63
N MET A 8 -49.59 25.79 3.34
CA MET A 8 -49.33 27.13 2.86
C MET A 8 -50.63 27.76 2.33
N HIS A 9 -51.02 28.86 2.94
CA HIS A 9 -52.04 29.76 2.42
C HIS A 9 -51.47 30.63 1.31
N VAL A 10 -52.15 30.66 0.20
CA VAL A 10 -51.96 31.65 -0.91
C VAL A 10 -53.10 32.67 -0.75
N GLU A 11 -52.74 33.92 -0.52
CA GLU A 11 -53.70 35.07 -0.65
C GLU A 11 -53.52 35.73 -2.01
N GLU A 12 -54.61 35.71 -2.78
CA GLU A 12 -54.80 36.55 -3.95
C GLU A 12 -55.16 37.99 -3.51
N ILE A 13 -54.55 38.99 -4.09
CA ILE A 13 -55.08 40.35 -4.05
C ILE A 13 -55.17 40.86 -5.49
N SER A 14 -56.42 41.17 -5.83
CA SER A 14 -56.91 41.74 -7.11
C SER A 14 -56.76 43.26 -7.17
N ASP A 15 -56.49 43.72 -8.38
CA ASP A 15 -56.87 44.95 -9.07
C ASP A 15 -57.28 46.22 -8.28
N SER A 16 -56.63 47.34 -8.64
CA SER A 16 -57.40 48.51 -9.12
C SER A 16 -56.51 49.51 -9.86
N LEU A 17 -57.05 49.91 -11.01
CA LEU A 17 -56.58 50.92 -11.95
C LEU A 17 -56.55 52.35 -11.35
N SER A 18 -55.58 53.18 -11.76
CA SER A 18 -55.89 54.56 -12.23
C SER A 18 -54.69 55.20 -12.91
N ASN A 19 -54.99 55.86 -14.02
CA ASN A 19 -54.17 56.66 -14.94
C ASN A 19 -53.43 57.84 -14.24
N ASP A 20 -52.26 58.24 -14.74
CA ASP A 20 -52.04 59.35 -15.70
C ASP A 20 -50.55 59.66 -15.88
N THR A 21 -50.16 59.79 -17.15
CA THR A 21 -49.20 60.68 -17.84
C THR A 21 -47.96 61.18 -17.08
N ASP A 22 -46.75 60.82 -17.54
CA ASP A 22 -45.92 61.75 -18.34
C ASP A 22 -44.62 61.06 -18.83
N ASP A 23 -44.27 61.50 -20.03
CA ASP A 23 -43.17 61.19 -20.90
C ASP A 23 -41.80 61.43 -20.26
N ASP A 24 -40.94 60.41 -20.20
CA ASP A 24 -39.48 60.57 -20.38
C ASP A 24 -38.86 59.20 -20.75
N SER A 25 -38.38 59.12 -21.99
CA SER A 25 -37.78 57.94 -22.57
C SER A 25 -36.35 57.75 -22.05
N GLU A 26 -36.17 56.95 -21.01
CA GLU A 26 -34.90 56.32 -20.71
C GLU A 26 -34.84 54.95 -21.41
N LEU A 27 -33.95 54.81 -22.40
CA LEU A 27 -33.59 53.55 -23.01
C LEU A 27 -32.86 52.67 -21.99
N GLU A 28 -33.58 51.72 -21.38
CA GLU A 28 -32.96 50.65 -20.58
C GLU A 28 -32.21 49.69 -21.50
N LEU A 29 -30.90 49.59 -21.29
CA LEU A 29 -30.04 48.63 -21.95
C LEU A 29 -30.25 47.26 -21.31
N GLU A 30 -31.06 46.40 -21.92
CA GLU A 30 -31.22 45.00 -21.52
C GLU A 30 -29.96 44.21 -21.91
N ILE A 31 -29.04 44.01 -20.96
CA ILE A 31 -27.88 43.14 -21.15
C ILE A 31 -28.36 41.69 -21.02
N LYS A 32 -28.61 41.04 -22.15
CA LYS A 32 -28.78 39.58 -22.21
C LYS A 32 -27.40 38.95 -22.04
N THR A 33 -27.09 38.53 -20.83
CA THR A 33 -26.01 37.56 -20.58
C THR A 33 -26.39 36.24 -21.23
N VAL A 34 -25.76 35.95 -22.36
CA VAL A 34 -25.76 34.59 -22.90
C VAL A 34 -24.90 33.77 -21.91
N THR A 35 -25.55 33.08 -21.01
CA THR A 35 -24.90 31.96 -20.34
C THR A 35 -24.71 30.90 -21.38
N ASP A 36 -23.46 30.64 -21.79
CA ASP A 36 -23.10 29.41 -22.46
C ASP A 36 -23.49 28.25 -21.52
N GLU A 37 -24.71 27.76 -21.66
CA GLU A 37 -25.07 26.46 -21.18
C GLU A 37 -24.21 25.47 -21.97
N ILE A 38 -23.15 24.99 -21.34
CA ILE A 38 -22.42 23.82 -21.81
C ILE A 38 -23.46 22.70 -21.79
N ASP A 39 -23.93 22.29 -22.94
CA ASP A 39 -24.81 21.14 -23.12
C ASP A 39 -24.16 19.95 -22.45
N GLU A 40 -24.59 19.63 -21.24
CA GLU A 40 -24.25 18.34 -20.64
C GLU A 40 -24.82 17.26 -21.57
N PRO A 41 -23.99 16.32 -22.05
CA PRO A 41 -24.50 15.27 -22.92
C PRO A 41 -25.61 14.54 -22.18
N ALA A 42 -26.77 14.44 -22.85
CA ALA A 42 -27.96 13.85 -22.28
C ALA A 42 -27.64 12.46 -21.65
N PRO A 43 -28.22 12.12 -20.49
CA PRO A 43 -27.94 10.86 -19.77
C PRO A 43 -28.11 9.59 -20.63
N GLU A 44 -28.92 9.66 -21.69
CA GLU A 44 -29.18 8.53 -22.60
C GLU A 44 -27.95 8.05 -23.41
N VAL A 45 -26.94 8.91 -23.63
CA VAL A 45 -25.73 8.51 -24.38
C VAL A 45 -24.79 7.66 -23.50
N LEU A 46 -24.85 7.81 -22.19
CA LEU A 46 -24.01 7.06 -21.24
C LEU A 46 -24.58 5.66 -20.94
N GLU A 47 -25.90 5.46 -21.03
CA GLU A 47 -26.54 4.16 -20.75
C GLU A 47 -26.28 3.10 -21.82
N ASN A 48 -25.91 3.48 -23.05
CA ASN A 48 -25.66 2.56 -24.17
C ASN A 48 -24.18 2.18 -24.35
N LEU A 49 -23.25 2.71 -23.55
CA LEU A 49 -21.84 2.34 -23.62
C LEU A 49 -21.58 1.04 -22.86
N PRO A 50 -20.73 0.13 -23.39
CA PRO A 50 -20.33 -1.05 -22.65
C PRO A 50 -19.62 -0.64 -21.35
N PRO A 51 -19.67 -1.47 -20.30
CA PRO A 51 -18.95 -1.21 -19.06
C PRO A 51 -17.48 -0.85 -19.34
N TYR A 52 -16.93 0.06 -18.54
CA TYR A 52 -15.51 0.38 -18.65
C TYR A 52 -14.68 -0.82 -18.18
N GLU A 53 -13.71 -1.23 -18.98
CA GLU A 53 -12.80 -2.34 -18.65
C GLU A 53 -11.40 -1.76 -18.36
N PRO A 54 -10.95 -1.77 -17.09
CA PRO A 54 -9.67 -1.16 -16.71
C PRO A 54 -8.44 -1.82 -17.37
N THR A 55 -8.57 -3.07 -17.80
CA THR A 55 -7.46 -3.82 -18.40
C THR A 55 -7.20 -3.43 -19.86
N LEU A 56 -8.12 -2.67 -20.49
CA LEU A 56 -7.95 -2.21 -21.88
C LEU A 56 -6.80 -1.24 -22.08
N ASP A 57 -6.35 -0.53 -21.04
CA ASP A 57 -5.19 0.38 -21.11
C ASP A 57 -3.91 -0.35 -21.53
N LEU A 58 -3.76 -1.62 -21.09
CA LEU A 58 -2.71 -2.54 -21.48
C LEU A 58 -3.33 -3.90 -21.88
N SER A 59 -4.18 -3.88 -22.90
CA SER A 59 -4.97 -5.05 -23.35
C SER A 59 -4.13 -6.28 -23.70
N ASN A 60 -2.88 -6.08 -24.12
CA ASN A 60 -1.93 -7.13 -24.48
C ASN A 60 -1.13 -7.68 -23.28
N TYR A 61 -1.32 -7.12 -22.07
CA TYR A 61 -0.60 -7.58 -20.88
C TYR A 61 -0.95 -9.02 -20.54
N LYS A 62 0.07 -9.84 -20.35
CA LYS A 62 -0.05 -11.24 -19.94
C LYS A 62 0.45 -11.40 -18.51
N TYR A 63 -0.35 -12.06 -17.69
CA TYR A 63 0.07 -12.42 -16.33
C TYR A 63 1.27 -13.39 -16.37
N PRO A 64 2.18 -13.31 -15.39
CA PRO A 64 3.29 -14.25 -15.29
C PRO A 64 2.82 -15.70 -15.23
N SER A 65 3.50 -16.56 -15.99
CA SER A 65 3.21 -18.00 -15.98
C SER A 65 3.81 -18.68 -14.76
N LEU A 66 3.13 -19.69 -14.21
CA LEU A 66 3.66 -20.52 -13.13
C LEU A 66 4.96 -21.27 -13.52
N GLN A 67 5.28 -21.32 -14.81
CA GLN A 67 6.53 -21.94 -15.30
C GLN A 67 7.77 -21.13 -14.94
N LEU A 68 7.62 -19.84 -14.66
CA LEU A 68 8.71 -18.95 -14.21
C LEU A 68 9.15 -19.25 -12.76
N LEU A 69 8.38 -20.05 -12.04
CA LEU A 69 8.68 -20.44 -10.67
C LEU A 69 9.16 -21.89 -10.62
N GLU A 70 10.13 -22.15 -9.76
CA GLU A 70 10.67 -23.48 -9.53
C GLU A 70 9.83 -24.27 -8.52
N GLN A 71 9.84 -25.60 -8.69
CA GLN A 71 9.23 -26.49 -7.72
C GLN A 71 10.28 -26.84 -6.65
N HIS A 72 10.23 -26.16 -5.53
CA HIS A 72 11.08 -26.45 -4.40
C HIS A 72 10.49 -27.55 -3.50
N GLY A 73 11.30 -28.55 -3.16
CA GLY A 73 10.88 -29.62 -2.26
C GLY A 73 9.91 -30.62 -2.87
N SER A 74 9.39 -31.51 -2.06
CA SER A 74 8.37 -32.51 -2.40
C SER A 74 7.01 -32.03 -1.88
N GLU A 75 5.98 -32.14 -2.70
CA GLU A 75 4.58 -31.89 -2.26
C GLU A 75 4.12 -32.92 -1.21
N LYS A 76 4.74 -34.10 -1.23
CA LYS A 76 4.45 -35.15 -0.26
C LYS A 76 5.30 -34.93 0.99
N ILE A 77 4.62 -34.73 2.11
CA ILE A 77 5.26 -34.71 3.41
C ILE A 77 5.80 -36.12 3.70
N ILE A 78 7.10 -36.19 3.90
CA ILE A 78 7.74 -37.46 4.25
C ILE A 78 7.47 -37.71 5.73
N HIS A 79 6.57 -38.64 6.01
CA HIS A 79 6.32 -39.09 7.38
C HIS A 79 7.37 -40.13 7.77
N ASP A 80 8.17 -39.80 8.75
CA ASP A 80 8.99 -40.79 9.42
C ASP A 80 8.24 -41.30 10.66
N SER A 81 7.57 -42.47 10.49
CA SER A 81 6.78 -43.06 11.58
C SER A 81 7.62 -43.37 12.81
N SER A 82 8.92 -43.65 12.64
CA SER A 82 9.83 -43.92 13.74
C SER A 82 10.15 -42.67 14.55
N GLU A 83 10.34 -41.53 13.89
CA GLU A 83 10.50 -40.21 14.53
C GLU A 83 9.26 -39.85 15.35
N LEU A 84 8.06 -40.03 14.78
CA LEU A 84 6.80 -39.69 15.43
C LEU A 84 6.58 -40.52 16.72
N GLU A 85 6.81 -41.83 16.65
CA GLU A 85 6.65 -42.70 17.80
C GLU A 85 7.75 -42.49 18.88
N SER A 86 8.98 -42.20 18.46
CA SER A 86 10.06 -41.82 19.36
C SER A 86 9.74 -40.54 20.12
N ASN A 87 9.38 -39.48 19.43
CA ASN A 87 9.02 -38.19 20.02
C ASN A 87 7.81 -38.33 20.96
N LYS A 88 6.77 -39.03 20.54
CA LYS A 88 5.60 -39.34 21.36
C LYS A 88 6.01 -40.03 22.68
N THR A 89 6.85 -41.07 22.61
CA THR A 89 7.30 -41.81 23.75
C THR A 89 8.11 -40.94 24.69
N GLN A 90 9.01 -40.12 24.18
CA GLN A 90 9.81 -39.19 24.97
C GLN A 90 8.95 -38.13 25.68
N ILE A 91 7.96 -37.53 24.97
CA ILE A 91 7.01 -36.58 25.58
C ILE A 91 6.26 -37.24 26.74
N ILE A 92 5.70 -38.43 26.51
CA ILE A 92 4.95 -39.17 27.55
C ILE A 92 5.84 -39.47 28.77
N ASN A 93 7.05 -39.96 28.54
CA ASN A 93 7.98 -40.31 29.62
C ASN A 93 8.41 -39.06 30.42
N THR A 94 8.71 -37.96 29.73
CA THR A 94 9.07 -36.71 30.39
C THR A 94 7.91 -36.21 31.27
N LEU A 95 6.69 -36.16 30.76
CA LEU A 95 5.52 -35.73 31.54
C LEU A 95 5.27 -36.67 32.74
N ARG A 96 5.41 -38.00 32.54
CA ARG A 96 5.26 -39.01 33.62
C ARG A 96 6.31 -38.85 34.71
N ASN A 97 7.57 -38.53 34.37
CA ASN A 97 8.64 -38.27 35.37
C ASN A 97 8.29 -37.11 36.31
N TYR A 98 7.51 -36.15 35.83
CA TYR A 98 6.98 -35.03 36.63
C TYR A 98 5.58 -35.29 37.22
N SER A 99 5.15 -36.58 37.27
CA SER A 99 3.84 -36.99 37.79
C SER A 99 2.68 -36.27 37.06
N ILE A 100 2.78 -36.15 35.75
CA ILE A 100 1.74 -35.61 34.87
C ILE A 100 1.24 -36.75 33.99
N GLU A 101 -0.02 -37.15 34.20
CA GLU A 101 -0.67 -38.15 33.39
C GLU A 101 -1.44 -37.48 32.22
N ILE A 102 -1.43 -38.14 31.08
CA ILE A 102 -2.16 -37.73 29.89
C ILE A 102 -3.14 -38.81 29.46
N GLN A 103 -4.33 -38.41 29.00
CA GLN A 103 -5.36 -39.35 28.55
C GLN A 103 -5.19 -39.72 27.07
N LYS A 104 -4.79 -38.73 26.23
CA LYS A 104 -4.68 -38.92 24.78
C LYS A 104 -3.56 -38.04 24.21
N ILE A 105 -2.86 -38.56 23.23
CA ILE A 105 -1.92 -37.82 22.37
C ILE A 105 -2.21 -38.12 20.91
N SER A 106 -2.23 -37.09 20.10
CA SER A 106 -2.32 -37.16 18.63
C SER A 106 -1.27 -36.27 18.00
N ALA A 107 -0.82 -36.60 16.79
CA ALA A 107 0.20 -35.86 16.08
C ALA A 107 -0.33 -35.39 14.73
N THR A 108 -0.10 -34.12 14.41
CA THR A 108 -0.34 -33.52 13.07
C THR A 108 1.00 -33.09 12.51
N VAL A 109 1.41 -33.69 11.40
CA VAL A 109 2.71 -33.41 10.77
C VAL A 109 2.58 -32.26 9.78
N GLY A 110 3.30 -31.18 10.07
CA GLY A 110 3.38 -30.03 9.18
C GLY A 110 4.68 -29.99 8.37
N PRO A 111 4.89 -28.91 7.58
CA PRO A 111 6.06 -28.79 6.72
C PRO A 111 7.39 -28.77 7.48
N THR A 112 7.43 -28.12 8.62
CA THR A 112 8.65 -27.88 9.40
C THR A 112 8.56 -28.31 10.85
N VAL A 113 7.34 -28.40 11.38
CA VAL A 113 7.06 -28.83 12.76
C VAL A 113 5.92 -29.84 12.78
N THR A 114 5.95 -30.72 13.76
CA THR A 114 4.86 -31.62 14.13
C THR A 114 4.18 -31.11 15.37
N LEU A 115 2.86 -30.96 15.33
CA LEU A 115 2.03 -30.59 16.48
C LEU A 115 1.56 -31.87 17.20
N TYR A 116 2.04 -32.07 18.41
CA TYR A 116 1.51 -33.09 19.33
C TYR A 116 0.43 -32.47 20.20
N GLU A 117 -0.83 -32.88 19.97
CA GLU A 117 -1.96 -32.43 20.80
C GLU A 117 -2.19 -33.44 21.92
N ILE A 118 -2.12 -32.95 23.16
CA ILE A 118 -2.29 -33.77 24.35
C ILE A 118 -3.54 -33.36 25.13
N VAL A 119 -4.24 -34.36 25.67
CA VAL A 119 -5.34 -34.20 26.62
C VAL A 119 -4.79 -34.60 28.01
N PRO A 120 -4.60 -33.65 28.92
CA PRO A 120 -4.13 -33.98 30.27
C PRO A 120 -5.20 -34.72 31.05
N ALA A 121 -4.78 -35.52 32.06
CA ALA A 121 -5.69 -36.16 32.99
C ALA A 121 -6.42 -35.11 33.85
N PRO A 122 -7.65 -35.40 34.34
CA PRO A 122 -8.39 -34.50 35.22
C PRO A 122 -7.55 -34.10 36.46
N GLY A 123 -7.61 -32.80 36.79
CA GLY A 123 -6.86 -32.25 37.92
C GLY A 123 -5.44 -31.77 37.59
N VAL A 124 -4.92 -32.02 36.38
CA VAL A 124 -3.61 -31.49 35.95
C VAL A 124 -3.72 -30.01 35.60
N ARG A 125 -2.93 -29.18 36.28
CA ARG A 125 -2.87 -27.75 35.99
C ARG A 125 -2.07 -27.50 34.70
N ILE A 126 -2.62 -26.73 33.77
CA ILE A 126 -1.99 -26.38 32.49
C ILE A 126 -0.60 -25.74 32.67
N SER A 127 -0.44 -24.88 33.69
CA SER A 127 0.84 -24.23 34.02
C SER A 127 1.97 -25.21 34.32
N ARG A 128 1.66 -26.38 34.89
CA ARG A 128 2.68 -27.41 35.14
C ARG A 128 3.29 -27.93 33.84
N ILE A 129 2.46 -28.17 32.83
CA ILE A 129 2.92 -28.64 31.52
C ILE A 129 3.70 -27.53 30.80
N LYS A 130 3.19 -26.29 30.84
CA LYS A 130 3.85 -25.16 30.21
C LYS A 130 5.24 -24.87 30.76
N ASN A 131 5.44 -25.07 32.04
CA ASN A 131 6.75 -24.86 32.71
C ASN A 131 7.77 -25.96 32.40
N LEU A 132 7.37 -27.07 31.76
CA LEU A 132 8.25 -28.16 31.33
C LEU A 132 8.74 -28.03 29.89
N GLU A 133 8.59 -26.85 29.29
CA GLU A 133 8.98 -26.61 27.90
C GLU A 133 10.46 -26.91 27.66
N ASP A 134 11.34 -26.41 28.55
CA ASP A 134 12.78 -26.63 28.45
C ASP A 134 13.16 -28.13 28.76
N ASP A 135 12.47 -28.78 29.70
CA ASP A 135 12.68 -30.18 30.01
C ASP A 135 12.29 -31.11 28.86
N ILE A 136 11.18 -30.80 28.21
CA ILE A 136 10.72 -31.53 27.00
C ILE A 136 11.69 -31.28 25.85
N ALA A 137 12.14 -30.03 25.65
CA ALA A 137 13.12 -29.67 24.63
C ALA A 137 14.43 -30.45 24.82
N LEU A 138 14.91 -30.52 26.05
CA LEU A 138 16.10 -31.28 26.39
C LEU A 138 15.93 -32.78 26.10
N SER A 139 14.79 -33.37 26.51
CA SER A 139 14.54 -34.79 26.32
C SER A 139 14.43 -35.19 24.84
N LEU A 140 13.91 -34.30 24.00
CA LEU A 140 13.77 -34.47 22.56
C LEU A 140 15.04 -34.08 21.78
N ALA A 141 16.07 -33.55 22.48
CA ALA A 141 17.25 -32.95 21.88
C ALA A 141 16.88 -31.95 20.73
N ALA A 142 15.76 -31.22 20.89
CA ALA A 142 15.21 -30.36 19.91
C ALA A 142 15.33 -28.88 20.30
N LEU A 143 15.77 -28.04 19.36
CA LEU A 143 15.79 -26.60 19.51
C LEU A 143 14.49 -26.00 18.94
N GLY A 144 13.85 -25.09 19.70
CA GLY A 144 12.67 -24.37 19.22
C GLY A 144 11.35 -25.13 19.39
N ILE A 145 11.21 -25.89 20.46
CA ILE A 145 9.90 -26.38 20.93
C ILE A 145 9.05 -25.19 21.37
N ARG A 146 7.75 -25.27 21.14
CA ARG A 146 6.79 -24.29 21.63
C ARG A 146 5.56 -24.99 22.19
N ILE A 147 5.13 -24.58 23.39
CA ILE A 147 3.92 -25.10 24.02
C ILE A 147 2.77 -24.09 23.90
N ILE A 148 1.68 -24.52 23.26
CA ILE A 148 0.41 -23.77 23.15
C ILE A 148 -0.55 -24.35 24.18
N ALA A 149 -0.84 -23.59 25.22
CA ALA A 149 -1.65 -24.11 26.32
C ALA A 149 -2.64 -23.05 26.86
N PRO A 150 -3.94 -23.21 26.60
CA PRO A 150 -4.58 -24.21 25.74
C PRO A 150 -4.49 -23.83 24.23
N ILE A 151 -4.76 -24.81 23.34
CA ILE A 151 -5.00 -24.51 21.93
C ILE A 151 -6.33 -23.75 21.82
N PRO A 152 -6.38 -22.57 21.16
CA PRO A 152 -7.61 -21.81 20.98
C PRO A 152 -8.74 -22.67 20.36
N GLY A 153 -9.91 -22.63 20.97
CA GLY A 153 -11.07 -23.40 20.49
C GLY A 153 -11.04 -24.92 20.76
N LYS A 154 -9.94 -25.44 21.33
CA LYS A 154 -9.79 -26.86 21.70
C LYS A 154 -9.45 -26.97 23.18
N GLY A 155 -9.96 -28.00 23.86
CA GLY A 155 -9.60 -28.32 25.25
C GLY A 155 -8.27 -29.07 25.40
N THR A 156 -7.35 -28.90 24.46
CA THR A 156 -6.08 -29.63 24.36
C THR A 156 -4.89 -28.70 24.51
N ILE A 157 -3.73 -29.28 24.81
CA ILE A 157 -2.45 -28.58 24.83
C ILE A 157 -1.64 -29.04 23.65
N GLY A 158 -1.07 -28.09 22.90
CA GLY A 158 -0.21 -28.37 21.75
C GLY A 158 1.26 -28.26 22.12
N ILE A 159 2.06 -29.23 21.69
CA ILE A 159 3.51 -29.19 21.71
C ILE A 159 4.00 -29.24 20.28
N GLU A 160 4.56 -28.15 19.81
CA GLU A 160 5.15 -28.04 18.47
C GLU A 160 6.62 -28.48 18.53
N VAL A 161 6.95 -29.55 17.84
CA VAL A 161 8.29 -30.15 17.78
C VAL A 161 8.85 -30.00 16.36
N PRO A 162 10.07 -29.47 16.19
CA PRO A 162 10.70 -29.38 14.87
C PRO A 162 10.94 -30.74 14.25
N ASN A 163 10.57 -30.89 12.97
CA ASN A 163 10.86 -32.11 12.21
C ASN A 163 12.36 -32.24 11.94
N LEU A 164 12.89 -33.45 11.95
CA LEU A 164 14.27 -33.72 11.53
C LEU A 164 14.46 -33.35 10.05
N LYS A 165 13.54 -33.80 9.21
CA LYS A 165 13.49 -33.45 7.78
C LYS A 165 12.42 -32.40 7.54
N LYS A 166 12.85 -31.17 7.21
CA LYS A 166 11.95 -30.04 6.94
C LYS A 166 11.63 -29.99 5.46
N THR A 167 10.37 -29.73 5.11
CA THR A 167 9.92 -29.57 3.73
C THR A 167 9.84 -28.07 3.39
N ILE A 168 10.36 -27.70 2.22
CA ILE A 168 10.24 -26.32 1.70
C ILE A 168 8.84 -26.15 1.13
N VAL A 169 8.18 -25.05 1.48
CA VAL A 169 6.89 -24.66 0.93
C VAL A 169 7.15 -23.83 -0.32
N SER A 170 7.00 -24.42 -1.51
CA SER A 170 7.23 -23.72 -2.78
C SER A 170 6.15 -22.69 -3.06
N MET A 171 6.55 -21.50 -3.51
CA MET A 171 5.63 -20.45 -3.98
C MET A 171 4.75 -20.95 -5.13
N LYS A 172 5.33 -21.69 -6.06
CA LYS A 172 4.61 -22.32 -7.18
C LYS A 172 3.43 -23.16 -6.70
N SER A 173 3.61 -23.98 -5.67
CA SER A 173 2.55 -24.85 -5.16
C SER A 173 1.39 -24.06 -4.53
N LEU A 174 1.68 -22.92 -3.90
CA LEU A 174 0.65 -22.05 -3.32
C LEU A 174 -0.12 -21.31 -4.40
N LEU A 175 0.58 -20.73 -5.38
CA LEU A 175 -0.05 -19.98 -6.47
C LEU A 175 -0.86 -20.89 -7.40
N SER A 176 -0.45 -22.16 -7.58
CA SER A 176 -1.21 -23.14 -8.38
C SER A 176 -2.46 -23.67 -7.67
N SER A 177 -2.60 -23.44 -6.38
CA SER A 177 -3.73 -23.96 -5.60
C SER A 177 -5.07 -23.35 -6.03
N GLU A 178 -6.12 -24.17 -6.00
CA GLU A 178 -7.49 -23.74 -6.31
C GLU A 178 -7.91 -22.54 -5.43
N LYS A 179 -7.54 -22.55 -4.16
CA LYS A 179 -7.82 -21.47 -3.20
C LYS A 179 -7.21 -20.13 -3.64
N PHE A 180 -6.04 -20.13 -4.31
CA PHE A 180 -5.43 -18.92 -4.86
C PHE A 180 -6.02 -18.55 -6.23
N GLN A 181 -6.27 -19.52 -7.09
CA GLN A 181 -6.76 -19.29 -8.44
C GLN A 181 -8.22 -18.81 -8.46
N HIS A 182 -9.07 -19.36 -7.59
CA HIS A 182 -10.52 -19.09 -7.57
C HIS A 182 -10.96 -18.40 -6.28
N ASN A 183 -10.49 -17.15 -6.04
CA ASN A 183 -10.95 -16.32 -4.94
C ASN A 183 -11.41 -14.94 -5.43
N ASN A 184 -12.25 -14.29 -4.63
CA ASN A 184 -12.80 -12.95 -4.88
C ASN A 184 -12.07 -11.87 -4.06
N TYR A 185 -10.82 -12.13 -3.66
CA TYR A 185 -10.04 -11.18 -2.87
C TYR A 185 -9.60 -9.99 -3.71
N SER A 186 -9.56 -8.82 -3.07
CA SER A 186 -9.07 -7.61 -3.72
C SER A 186 -7.57 -7.64 -3.96
N LEU A 187 -6.82 -8.09 -2.97
CA LEU A 187 -5.36 -8.17 -2.99
C LEU A 187 -4.93 -9.52 -2.39
N PRO A 188 -5.13 -10.65 -3.12
CA PRO A 188 -4.81 -11.97 -2.61
C PRO A 188 -3.30 -12.14 -2.45
N ILE A 189 -2.88 -12.58 -1.27
CA ILE A 189 -1.50 -12.91 -0.95
C ILE A 189 -1.41 -14.34 -0.43
N ALA A 190 -0.50 -15.12 -0.99
CA ALA A 190 -0.19 -16.48 -0.58
C ALA A 190 1.06 -16.45 0.32
N ILE A 191 0.85 -16.49 1.64
CA ILE A 191 1.92 -16.24 2.61
C ILE A 191 2.68 -17.53 2.93
N GLY A 192 2.00 -18.68 3.00
CA GLY A 192 2.64 -19.93 3.37
C GLY A 192 1.66 -21.07 3.64
N LYS A 193 2.12 -22.07 4.39
CA LYS A 193 1.30 -23.20 4.86
C LYS A 193 1.23 -23.25 6.38
N ARG A 194 0.08 -23.66 6.90
CA ARG A 194 -0.16 -23.97 8.31
C ARG A 194 0.46 -25.32 8.68
N ILE A 195 0.44 -25.64 9.97
CA ILE A 195 0.93 -26.96 10.48
C ILE A 195 0.06 -28.11 9.97
N ASP A 196 -1.24 -27.88 9.76
CA ASP A 196 -2.16 -28.87 9.17
C ASP A 196 -2.04 -28.98 7.63
N ASN A 197 -1.02 -28.36 7.05
CA ASN A 197 -0.74 -28.29 5.62
C ASN A 197 -1.74 -27.49 4.77
N GLU A 198 -2.68 -26.80 5.38
CA GLU A 198 -3.53 -25.88 4.65
C GLU A 198 -2.75 -24.67 4.11
N ASN A 199 -3.05 -24.30 2.87
CA ASN A 199 -2.53 -23.09 2.27
C ASN A 199 -3.13 -21.85 2.96
N TYR A 200 -2.26 -20.97 3.47
CA TYR A 200 -2.67 -19.73 4.09
C TYR A 200 -2.66 -18.60 3.05
N ILE A 201 -3.84 -18.35 2.49
CA ILE A 201 -4.09 -17.34 1.48
C ILE A 201 -5.12 -16.37 2.03
N VAL A 202 -4.80 -15.09 2.02
CA VAL A 202 -5.61 -14.02 2.63
C VAL A 202 -5.67 -12.80 1.72
N ASP A 203 -6.62 -11.92 1.99
CA ASP A 203 -6.75 -10.64 1.29
C ASP A 203 -6.00 -9.54 2.06
N LEU A 204 -4.95 -8.97 1.47
CA LEU A 204 -4.23 -7.84 2.07
C LEU A 204 -5.16 -6.65 2.34
N ALA A 205 -6.20 -6.46 1.53
CA ALA A 205 -7.19 -5.41 1.77
C ALA A 205 -8.02 -5.63 3.04
N SER A 206 -8.14 -6.88 3.52
CA SER A 206 -8.76 -7.20 4.81
C SER A 206 -7.77 -7.06 5.98
N MET A 207 -6.47 -7.15 5.70
CA MET A 207 -5.35 -6.85 6.60
C MET A 207 -4.70 -5.53 6.17
N PRO A 208 -5.36 -4.38 6.33
CA PRO A 208 -5.07 -3.16 5.57
C PRO A 208 -3.64 -2.68 5.69
N HIS A 209 -3.01 -2.92 6.84
CA HIS A 209 -1.64 -2.55 7.11
C HIS A 209 -0.94 -3.70 7.83
N LEU A 210 0.19 -4.12 7.29
CA LEU A 210 0.95 -5.27 7.73
C LEU A 210 2.31 -4.83 8.28
N LEU A 211 2.59 -5.20 9.52
CA LEU A 211 3.92 -5.10 10.13
C LEU A 211 4.64 -6.43 10.01
N MET A 212 5.86 -6.43 9.48
CA MET A 212 6.72 -7.61 9.39
C MET A 212 8.03 -7.37 10.13
N ALA A 213 8.40 -8.28 11.03
CA ALA A 213 9.68 -8.15 11.71
C ALA A 213 10.36 -9.51 11.94
N GLY A 214 11.70 -9.49 12.06
CA GLY A 214 12.49 -10.68 12.31
C GLY A 214 13.98 -10.40 12.22
N ALA A 215 14.80 -11.24 12.83
CA ALA A 215 16.24 -11.12 12.76
C ALA A 215 16.77 -11.36 11.33
N THR A 216 17.97 -10.86 11.05
CA THR A 216 18.61 -11.01 9.73
C THR A 216 18.73 -12.48 9.33
N GLY A 217 18.41 -12.82 8.08
CA GLY A 217 18.50 -14.18 7.54
C GLY A 217 17.39 -15.13 8.00
N GLN A 218 16.34 -14.65 8.69
CA GLN A 218 15.28 -15.52 9.21
C GLN A 218 14.06 -15.65 8.27
N GLY A 219 14.08 -14.99 7.09
CA GLY A 219 13.06 -15.14 6.06
C GLY A 219 12.22 -13.89 5.77
N LYS A 220 12.52 -12.72 6.38
CA LYS A 220 11.80 -11.47 6.16
C LYS A 220 11.73 -11.08 4.68
N SER A 221 12.85 -11.05 3.99
CA SER A 221 12.94 -10.68 2.57
C SER A 221 12.21 -11.69 1.67
N VAL A 222 12.33 -12.99 1.96
CA VAL A 222 11.58 -14.03 1.25
C VAL A 222 10.07 -13.84 1.45
N GLY A 223 9.62 -13.56 2.68
CA GLY A 223 8.21 -13.28 2.97
C GLY A 223 7.69 -12.04 2.27
N LEU A 224 8.52 -10.99 2.17
CA LEU A 224 8.16 -9.79 1.44
C LEU A 224 8.03 -10.07 -0.06
N ASN A 225 8.98 -10.81 -0.64
CA ASN A 225 8.92 -11.24 -2.04
C ASN A 225 7.72 -12.15 -2.31
N ALA A 226 7.38 -13.07 -1.39
CA ALA A 226 6.19 -13.92 -1.53
C ALA A 226 4.90 -13.08 -1.63
N ILE A 227 4.78 -12.00 -0.87
CA ILE A 227 3.65 -11.09 -0.94
C ILE A 227 3.63 -10.34 -2.27
N LEU A 228 4.75 -9.74 -2.69
CA LEU A 228 4.84 -8.98 -3.94
C LEU A 228 4.57 -9.86 -5.16
N VAL A 229 5.19 -11.03 -5.22
CA VAL A 229 4.98 -12.01 -6.29
C VAL A 229 3.51 -12.47 -6.33
N SER A 230 2.88 -12.74 -5.19
CA SER A 230 1.43 -13.07 -5.16
C SER A 230 0.58 -12.02 -5.87
N LEU A 231 0.86 -10.75 -5.59
CA LEU A 231 0.13 -9.63 -6.16
C LEU A 231 0.40 -9.48 -7.67
N LEU A 232 1.65 -9.66 -8.12
CA LEU A 232 2.03 -9.61 -9.54
C LEU A 232 1.37 -10.74 -10.36
N TYR A 233 1.16 -11.91 -9.76
CA TYR A 233 0.46 -13.04 -10.43
C TYR A 233 -1.05 -12.86 -10.53
N LYS A 234 -1.65 -11.93 -9.77
CA LYS A 234 -3.11 -11.83 -9.67
C LYS A 234 -3.67 -10.48 -10.11
N LYS A 235 -2.85 -9.43 -10.16
CA LYS A 235 -3.32 -8.08 -10.46
C LYS A 235 -2.75 -7.56 -11.77
N HIS A 236 -3.63 -6.89 -12.52
CA HIS A 236 -3.26 -6.15 -13.72
C HIS A 236 -2.58 -4.82 -13.34
N PRO A 237 -1.63 -4.29 -14.14
CA PRO A 237 -0.98 -3.02 -13.86
C PRO A 237 -1.94 -1.83 -13.68
N SER A 238 -3.11 -1.84 -14.33
CA SER A 238 -4.15 -0.82 -14.14
C SER A 238 -4.86 -0.89 -12.78
N GLN A 239 -4.77 -2.03 -12.08
CA GLN A 239 -5.51 -2.28 -10.84
C GLN A 239 -4.66 -2.12 -9.58
N LEU A 240 -3.32 -2.11 -9.73
CA LEU A 240 -2.38 -2.10 -8.62
C LEU A 240 -1.16 -1.27 -8.95
N LYS A 241 -0.72 -0.47 -7.97
CA LYS A 241 0.56 0.25 -8.00
C LYS A 241 1.32 0.03 -6.71
N PHE A 242 2.65 -0.06 -6.80
CA PHE A 242 3.54 -0.14 -5.65
C PHE A 242 4.30 1.17 -5.47
N VAL A 243 4.48 1.57 -4.23
CA VAL A 243 5.46 2.57 -3.80
C VAL A 243 6.50 1.83 -2.98
N LEU A 244 7.72 1.72 -3.48
CA LEU A 244 8.77 0.90 -2.90
C LEU A 244 9.85 1.77 -2.26
N ILE A 245 10.08 1.58 -0.96
CA ILE A 245 11.08 2.28 -0.17
C ILE A 245 12.11 1.28 0.33
N ASP A 246 13.35 1.44 -0.14
CA ASP A 246 14.49 0.58 0.21
C ASP A 246 15.70 1.44 0.57
N PRO A 247 15.87 1.84 1.83
CA PRO A 247 17.00 2.66 2.27
C PRO A 247 18.36 1.98 2.04
N LYS A 248 18.38 0.65 2.01
CA LYS A 248 19.61 -0.15 1.85
C LYS A 248 19.98 -0.43 0.40
N LYS A 249 19.09 -0.20 -0.55
CA LYS A 249 19.29 -0.44 -2.00
C LYS A 249 19.59 -1.91 -2.36
N VAL A 250 19.04 -2.86 -1.63
CA VAL A 250 19.36 -4.29 -1.78
C VAL A 250 18.16 -5.12 -2.15
N GLU A 251 17.11 -5.10 -1.30
CA GLU A 251 16.02 -6.07 -1.34
C GLU A 251 14.98 -5.78 -2.43
N LEU A 252 14.65 -4.50 -2.65
CA LEU A 252 13.59 -4.09 -3.58
C LEU A 252 14.11 -3.57 -4.92
N SER A 253 15.43 -3.45 -5.09
CA SER A 253 16.04 -2.90 -6.31
C SER A 253 15.70 -3.69 -7.57
N ILE A 254 15.46 -4.99 -7.45
CA ILE A 254 15.05 -5.89 -8.53
C ILE A 254 13.75 -5.44 -9.22
N TYR A 255 12.81 -4.87 -8.46
CA TYR A 255 11.51 -4.42 -8.98
C TYR A 255 11.58 -3.13 -9.82
N ARG A 256 12.76 -2.48 -9.95
CA ARG A 256 12.94 -1.29 -10.79
C ARG A 256 12.50 -1.53 -12.24
N HIS A 257 12.73 -2.72 -12.77
CA HIS A 257 12.44 -3.06 -14.16
C HIS A 257 10.94 -3.02 -14.51
N ILE A 258 10.05 -3.16 -13.51
CA ILE A 258 8.60 -3.04 -13.72
C ILE A 258 8.04 -1.64 -13.44
N GLU A 259 8.89 -0.61 -13.48
CA GLU A 259 8.51 0.78 -13.21
C GLU A 259 7.30 1.22 -14.03
N LYS A 260 7.33 0.99 -15.33
CA LYS A 260 6.27 1.39 -16.26
C LYS A 260 4.97 0.60 -16.13
N HIS A 261 4.97 -0.48 -15.35
CA HIS A 261 3.79 -1.33 -15.16
C HIS A 261 3.17 -1.09 -13.78
N PHE A 262 3.96 -1.28 -12.74
CA PHE A 262 3.43 -1.39 -11.39
C PHE A 262 3.92 -0.33 -10.40
N LEU A 263 4.93 0.50 -10.74
CA LEU A 263 5.45 1.43 -9.75
C LEU A 263 4.82 2.82 -9.83
N ALA A 264 4.75 3.44 -8.66
CA ALA A 264 4.36 4.83 -8.47
C ALA A 264 5.55 5.63 -7.90
N LYS A 265 5.73 6.86 -8.38
CA LYS A 265 6.82 7.75 -7.94
C LYS A 265 6.39 9.21 -7.92
N LEU A 266 7.19 10.05 -7.29
CA LEU A 266 7.01 11.50 -7.36
C LEU A 266 7.32 12.03 -8.77
N PRO A 267 6.68 13.12 -9.20
CA PRO A 267 7.04 13.81 -10.42
C PRO A 267 8.51 14.25 -10.41
N GLY A 268 9.19 14.11 -11.55
CA GLY A 268 10.60 14.55 -11.71
C GLY A 268 11.67 13.60 -11.13
N GLU A 269 11.30 12.54 -10.44
CA GLU A 269 12.24 11.55 -9.95
C GLU A 269 12.70 10.62 -11.08
N GLU A 270 14.00 10.31 -11.12
CA GLU A 270 14.56 9.35 -12.09
C GLU A 270 14.24 7.91 -11.68
N ASP A 271 14.50 7.56 -10.42
CA ASP A 271 14.28 6.22 -9.87
C ASP A 271 12.91 6.08 -9.22
N ALA A 272 12.24 4.97 -9.49
CA ALA A 272 10.97 4.61 -8.85
C ALA A 272 11.16 3.92 -7.49
N ILE A 273 12.38 3.39 -7.21
CA ILE A 273 12.70 2.86 -5.89
C ILE A 273 13.28 3.99 -5.03
N ILE A 274 12.62 4.28 -3.92
CA ILE A 274 12.95 5.42 -3.07
C ILE A 274 13.97 5.00 -2.02
N THR A 275 15.14 5.63 -2.05
CA THR A 275 16.28 5.26 -1.19
C THR A 275 16.75 6.37 -0.27
N ASP A 276 16.47 7.62 -0.62
CA ASP A 276 16.84 8.81 0.14
C ASP A 276 15.76 9.20 1.14
N THR A 277 16.13 9.50 2.39
CA THR A 277 15.19 9.78 3.49
C THR A 277 14.33 11.01 3.23
N LYS A 278 14.88 12.07 2.62
CA LYS A 278 14.13 13.29 2.29
C LYS A 278 13.03 12.97 1.26
N LYS A 279 13.39 12.20 0.23
CA LYS A 279 12.45 11.73 -0.79
C LYS A 279 11.38 10.80 -0.20
N VAL A 280 11.74 9.99 0.80
CA VAL A 280 10.77 9.17 1.56
C VAL A 280 9.73 10.07 2.23
N ILE A 281 10.15 11.13 2.94
CA ILE A 281 9.23 12.07 3.61
C ILE A 281 8.30 12.71 2.58
N TYR A 282 8.83 13.17 1.45
CA TYR A 282 8.02 13.78 0.38
C TYR A 282 7.02 12.79 -0.21
N THR A 283 7.45 11.55 -0.45
CA THR A 283 6.55 10.49 -0.96
C THR A 283 5.45 10.14 0.02
N LEU A 284 5.75 10.07 1.32
CA LEU A 284 4.73 9.80 2.35
C LEU A 284 3.70 10.93 2.43
N ASN A 285 4.14 12.19 2.34
CA ASN A 285 3.23 13.33 2.31
C ASN A 285 2.43 13.39 1.00
N ALA A 286 3.04 13.07 -0.14
CA ALA A 286 2.34 12.93 -1.42
C ALA A 286 1.25 11.84 -1.37
N LEU A 287 1.52 10.72 -0.69
CA LEU A 287 0.51 9.69 -0.44
C LEU A 287 -0.63 10.17 0.48
N CYS A 288 -0.33 11.07 1.43
CA CYS A 288 -1.38 11.69 2.24
C CYS A 288 -2.25 12.63 1.39
N ILE A 289 -1.67 13.37 0.45
CA ILE A 289 -2.43 14.20 -0.51
C ILE A 289 -3.27 13.30 -1.43
N GLU A 290 -2.69 12.22 -1.97
CA GLU A 290 -3.43 11.25 -2.78
C GLU A 290 -4.60 10.63 -2.00
N MET A 291 -4.39 10.35 -0.72
CA MET A 291 -5.44 9.87 0.17
C MET A 291 -6.59 10.88 0.28
N ASP A 292 -6.30 12.14 0.52
CA ASP A 292 -7.30 13.20 0.64
C ASP A 292 -8.05 13.39 -0.70
N ASN A 293 -7.34 13.44 -1.83
CA ASN A 293 -7.93 13.51 -3.17
C ASN A 293 -8.90 12.35 -3.44
N ARG A 294 -8.53 11.13 -3.04
CA ARG A 294 -9.40 9.96 -3.19
C ARG A 294 -10.65 10.06 -2.31
N TYR A 295 -10.52 10.59 -1.10
CA TYR A 295 -11.69 10.81 -0.24
C TYR A 295 -12.67 11.80 -0.85
N ASP A 296 -12.18 12.87 -1.47
CA ASP A 296 -13.03 13.83 -2.17
C ASP A 296 -13.77 13.17 -3.34
N LEU A 297 -13.07 12.39 -4.18
CA LEU A 297 -13.69 11.62 -5.26
C LEU A 297 -14.73 10.62 -4.76
N LEU A 298 -14.46 9.92 -3.66
CA LEU A 298 -15.42 8.98 -3.06
C LEU A 298 -16.65 9.71 -2.54
N LYS A 299 -16.46 10.87 -1.89
CA LYS A 299 -17.53 11.73 -1.38
C LYS A 299 -18.43 12.21 -2.50
N GLU A 300 -17.87 12.74 -3.59
CA GLU A 300 -18.61 13.19 -4.78
C GLU A 300 -19.39 12.03 -5.43
N ALA A 301 -18.78 10.85 -5.49
CA ALA A 301 -19.41 9.65 -6.02
C ALA A 301 -20.46 9.03 -5.07
N GLY A 302 -20.57 9.48 -3.81
CA GLY A 302 -21.39 8.86 -2.78
C GLY A 302 -20.98 7.41 -2.50
N ALA A 303 -19.68 7.09 -2.58
CA ALA A 303 -19.13 5.75 -2.36
C ALA A 303 -18.45 5.65 -0.99
N ARG A 304 -18.57 4.51 -0.32
CA ARG A 304 -17.98 4.29 1.03
C ARG A 304 -16.56 3.76 0.99
N ASN A 305 -16.17 3.15 -0.12
CA ASN A 305 -14.86 2.56 -0.30
C ASN A 305 -14.50 2.47 -1.78
N ILE A 306 -13.21 2.19 -2.05
CA ILE A 306 -12.67 2.10 -3.41
C ILE A 306 -13.39 1.04 -4.28
N LYS A 307 -13.85 -0.08 -3.71
CA LYS A 307 -14.55 -1.12 -4.48
C LYS A 307 -15.87 -0.58 -5.02
N GLU A 308 -16.67 0.03 -4.15
CA GLU A 308 -17.94 0.64 -4.53
C GLU A 308 -17.74 1.77 -5.54
N TYR A 309 -16.72 2.60 -5.34
CA TYR A 309 -16.35 3.66 -6.27
C TYR A 309 -16.00 3.11 -7.65
N ASN A 310 -15.07 2.15 -7.70
CA ASN A 310 -14.64 1.53 -8.96
C ASN A 310 -15.78 0.77 -9.65
N GLU A 311 -16.70 0.12 -8.90
CA GLU A 311 -17.89 -0.48 -9.48
C GLU A 311 -18.81 0.56 -10.15
N LYS A 312 -19.00 1.74 -9.53
CA LYS A 312 -19.75 2.84 -10.13
C LYS A 312 -19.06 3.37 -11.38
N PHE A 313 -17.72 3.50 -11.33
CA PHE A 313 -16.94 3.94 -12.49
C PHE A 313 -17.00 2.94 -13.65
N VAL A 314 -16.82 1.65 -13.39
CA VAL A 314 -16.95 0.56 -14.38
C VAL A 314 -18.34 0.56 -15.00
N LYS A 315 -19.39 0.77 -14.22
CA LYS A 315 -20.78 0.90 -14.71
C LYS A 315 -21.08 2.24 -15.39
N ARG A 316 -20.09 3.09 -15.65
CA ARG A 316 -20.21 4.41 -16.27
C ARG A 316 -21.16 5.40 -15.56
N LYS A 317 -21.29 5.24 -14.24
CA LYS A 317 -22.12 6.14 -13.40
C LYS A 317 -21.37 7.38 -12.90
N LEU A 318 -20.09 7.49 -13.18
CA LEU A 318 -19.24 8.61 -12.78
C LEU A 318 -18.71 9.32 -14.03
N ASN A 319 -18.75 10.65 -14.03
CA ASN A 319 -18.34 11.45 -15.18
C ASN A 319 -16.83 11.73 -15.16
N PRO A 320 -16.03 11.25 -16.14
CA PRO A 320 -14.60 11.55 -16.22
C PRO A 320 -14.27 13.04 -16.35
N GLN A 321 -15.17 13.86 -16.94
CA GLN A 321 -14.96 15.31 -17.07
C GLN A 321 -15.00 16.03 -15.71
N LYS A 322 -15.63 15.43 -14.70
CA LYS A 322 -15.59 15.89 -13.30
C LYS A 322 -14.37 15.38 -12.52
N GLY A 323 -13.37 14.82 -13.19
CA GLY A 323 -12.14 14.32 -12.59
C GLY A 323 -12.21 12.87 -12.09
N HIS A 324 -13.35 12.18 -12.27
CA HIS A 324 -13.44 10.78 -11.89
C HIS A 324 -12.60 9.89 -12.81
N THR A 325 -11.81 9.02 -12.19
CA THR A 325 -10.96 8.03 -12.87
C THR A 325 -11.07 6.68 -12.17
N TYR A 326 -10.67 5.61 -12.85
CA TYR A 326 -10.51 4.32 -12.18
C TYR A 326 -9.34 4.40 -11.19
N LEU A 327 -9.57 4.03 -9.94
CA LEU A 327 -8.58 4.12 -8.86
C LEU A 327 -7.89 2.76 -8.65
N PRO A 328 -6.59 2.63 -8.98
CA PRO A 328 -5.83 1.44 -8.63
C PRO A 328 -5.62 1.35 -7.12
N PHE A 329 -5.48 0.13 -6.60
CA PHE A 329 -4.92 -0.05 -5.26
C PHE A 329 -3.47 0.44 -5.24
N ILE A 330 -3.04 1.04 -4.13
CA ILE A 330 -1.65 1.42 -3.90
C ILE A 330 -1.13 0.63 -2.69
N VAL A 331 0.00 -0.06 -2.87
CA VAL A 331 0.68 -0.76 -1.79
C VAL A 331 2.03 -0.11 -1.55
N LEU A 332 2.15 0.59 -0.43
CA LEU A 332 3.42 1.11 0.06
C LEU A 332 4.18 -0.01 0.76
N VAL A 333 5.43 -0.21 0.36
CA VAL A 333 6.32 -1.22 0.96
C VAL A 333 7.58 -0.55 1.47
N VAL A 334 7.89 -0.75 2.74
CA VAL A 334 9.12 -0.28 3.38
C VAL A 334 9.92 -1.48 3.85
N ASP A 335 11.10 -1.72 3.28
CA ASP A 335 11.94 -2.87 3.62
C ASP A 335 12.58 -2.76 5.01
N GLU A 336 13.11 -1.60 5.37
CA GLU A 336 13.73 -1.40 6.68
C GLU A 336 13.25 -0.10 7.33
N PHE A 337 12.18 -0.22 8.10
CA PHE A 337 11.55 0.91 8.79
C PHE A 337 12.44 1.53 9.87
N ALA A 338 13.29 0.70 10.51
CA ALA A 338 14.19 1.18 11.55
C ALA A 338 15.15 2.25 11.06
N ASP A 339 15.71 2.10 9.85
CA ASP A 339 16.66 3.05 9.31
C ASP A 339 16.00 4.42 9.07
N LEU A 340 14.75 4.44 8.65
CA LEU A 340 13.97 5.68 8.45
C LEU A 340 13.65 6.37 9.78
N ILE A 341 13.18 5.61 10.78
CA ILE A 341 12.85 6.15 12.11
C ILE A 341 14.09 6.70 12.81
N MET A 342 15.23 6.02 12.70
CA MET A 342 16.49 6.46 13.30
C MET A 342 17.03 7.73 12.65
N THR A 343 16.72 7.97 11.38
CA THR A 343 17.21 9.13 10.62
C THR A 343 16.26 10.34 10.72
N ALA A 344 14.96 10.14 10.55
CA ALA A 344 13.97 11.21 10.43
C ALA A 344 12.85 11.15 11.49
N GLY A 345 12.79 10.10 12.32
CA GLY A 345 11.90 10.01 13.47
C GLY A 345 10.45 10.36 13.15
N LYS A 346 9.96 11.43 13.76
CA LYS A 346 8.55 11.85 13.65
C LYS A 346 8.12 12.27 12.24
N GLU A 347 9.04 12.79 11.42
CA GLU A 347 8.72 13.21 10.04
C GLU A 347 8.30 12.04 9.15
N VAL A 348 8.75 10.84 9.48
CA VAL A 348 8.32 9.58 8.83
C VAL A 348 7.16 8.93 9.59
N GLU A 349 7.20 8.92 10.94
CA GLU A 349 6.19 8.25 11.74
C GLU A 349 4.80 8.86 11.58
N MET A 350 4.69 10.20 11.55
CA MET A 350 3.40 10.89 11.48
C MET A 350 2.64 10.62 10.18
N PRO A 351 3.22 10.78 8.98
CA PRO A 351 2.51 10.44 7.74
C PRO A 351 2.14 8.95 7.67
N ILE A 352 3.01 8.04 8.11
CA ILE A 352 2.70 6.61 8.17
C ILE A 352 1.52 6.33 9.10
N ALA A 353 1.49 6.94 10.28
CA ALA A 353 0.39 6.79 11.22
C ALA A 353 -0.93 7.31 10.64
N ARG A 354 -0.90 8.49 9.97
CA ARG A 354 -2.07 9.09 9.29
C ARG A 354 -2.59 8.18 8.18
N LEU A 355 -1.72 7.69 7.30
CA LEU A 355 -2.08 6.75 6.25
C LEU A 355 -2.64 5.45 6.84
N ALA A 356 -1.98 4.85 7.83
CA ALA A 356 -2.43 3.61 8.45
C ALA A 356 -3.78 3.76 9.17
N GLN A 357 -4.11 4.94 9.64
CA GLN A 357 -5.39 5.21 10.30
C GLN A 357 -6.54 5.39 9.31
N LEU A 358 -6.29 6.05 8.17
CA LEU A 358 -7.34 6.52 7.29
C LEU A 358 -7.37 5.84 5.91
N ALA A 359 -6.26 5.33 5.39
CA ALA A 359 -6.14 4.99 3.97
C ALA A 359 -6.80 3.67 3.54
N ARG A 360 -7.30 2.85 4.48
CA ARG A 360 -7.92 1.55 4.20
C ARG A 360 -9.08 1.64 3.21
N ALA A 361 -9.99 2.58 3.43
CA ALA A 361 -11.21 2.70 2.63
C ALA A 361 -10.94 3.11 1.18
N ILE A 362 -9.88 3.89 0.97
CA ILE A 362 -9.50 4.43 -0.34
C ILE A 362 -8.46 3.57 -1.09
N GLY A 363 -8.18 2.37 -0.59
CA GLY A 363 -7.35 1.37 -1.25
C GLY A 363 -5.84 1.64 -1.23
N ILE A 364 -5.34 2.36 -0.22
CA ILE A 364 -3.91 2.48 0.05
C ILE A 364 -3.57 1.59 1.25
N HIS A 365 -2.63 0.67 1.04
CA HIS A 365 -2.21 -0.31 2.04
C HIS A 365 -0.71 -0.20 2.31
N LEU A 366 -0.30 -0.44 3.55
CA LEU A 366 1.07 -0.29 3.99
C LEU A 366 1.63 -1.65 4.44
N ILE A 367 2.82 -1.98 3.97
CA ILE A 367 3.63 -3.08 4.46
C ILE A 367 4.93 -2.48 4.99
N ILE A 368 5.13 -2.47 6.29
CA ILE A 368 6.37 -2.02 6.90
C ILE A 368 7.13 -3.21 7.47
N ALA A 369 8.40 -3.30 7.11
CA ALA A 369 9.26 -4.37 7.56
C ALA A 369 10.46 -3.83 8.33
N THR A 370 10.98 -4.61 9.30
CA THR A 370 12.19 -4.25 10.05
C THR A 370 12.94 -5.46 10.55
N GLN A 371 14.26 -5.36 10.59
CA GLN A 371 15.14 -6.34 11.24
C GLN A 371 15.46 -5.96 12.68
N ARG A 372 15.01 -4.78 13.15
CA ARG A 372 15.29 -4.23 14.49
C ARG A 372 13.98 -4.00 15.26
N PRO A 373 13.37 -5.07 15.83
CA PRO A 373 12.07 -4.97 16.49
C PRO A 373 12.21 -4.40 17.91
N SER A 374 12.65 -3.16 18.05
CA SER A 374 12.73 -2.46 19.34
C SER A 374 11.51 -1.57 19.58
N VAL A 375 11.22 -1.24 20.84
CA VAL A 375 10.09 -0.37 21.21
C VAL A 375 10.22 1.06 20.68
N ASN A 376 11.45 1.51 20.39
CA ASN A 376 11.70 2.81 19.79
C ASN A 376 11.38 2.84 18.30
N ILE A 377 11.31 1.70 17.64
CA ILE A 377 10.98 1.56 16.21
C ILE A 377 9.52 1.15 16.06
N ILE A 378 9.09 0.12 16.77
CA ILE A 378 7.69 -0.36 16.78
C ILE A 378 6.99 0.30 17.97
N THR A 379 6.63 1.58 17.78
CA THR A 379 5.98 2.40 18.81
C THR A 379 4.54 1.95 19.06
N GLY A 380 3.95 2.44 20.15
CA GLY A 380 2.52 2.22 20.43
C GLY A 380 1.61 2.74 19.30
N THR A 381 1.97 3.86 18.69
CA THR A 381 1.24 4.44 17.54
C THR A 381 1.25 3.51 16.34
N ILE A 382 2.41 2.95 15.98
CA ILE A 382 2.54 1.97 14.89
C ILE A 382 1.72 0.72 15.22
N LYS A 383 1.86 0.16 16.42
CA LYS A 383 1.13 -1.06 16.83
C LYS A 383 -0.39 -0.90 16.80
N ALA A 384 -0.90 0.27 17.19
CA ALA A 384 -2.33 0.56 17.18
C ALA A 384 -2.93 0.58 15.77
N ASN A 385 -2.14 0.98 14.76
CA ASN A 385 -2.59 1.15 13.39
C ASN A 385 -2.21 -0.02 12.45
N PHE A 386 -1.39 -0.97 12.92
CA PHE A 386 -1.01 -2.18 12.19
C PHE A 386 -1.59 -3.43 12.87
N PRO A 387 -2.84 -3.79 12.56
CA PRO A 387 -3.53 -4.90 13.23
C PRO A 387 -3.03 -6.27 12.78
N ALA A 388 -2.49 -6.38 11.57
CA ALA A 388 -1.87 -7.60 11.08
C ALA A 388 -0.35 -7.54 11.29
N ARG A 389 0.21 -8.58 11.92
CA ARG A 389 1.62 -8.61 12.25
C ARG A 389 2.23 -9.97 11.98
N ILE A 390 3.38 -9.98 11.34
CA ILE A 390 4.18 -11.18 11.08
C ILE A 390 5.49 -11.05 11.85
N ALA A 391 5.79 -12.06 12.67
CA ALA A 391 7.09 -12.21 13.30
C ALA A 391 7.79 -13.46 12.75
N PHE A 392 8.91 -13.26 12.09
CA PHE A 392 9.91 -14.30 11.87
C PHE A 392 10.71 -14.53 13.15
N LYS A 393 11.62 -15.50 13.15
CA LYS A 393 12.46 -15.76 14.31
C LYS A 393 13.17 -14.48 14.77
N VAL A 394 13.12 -14.25 16.07
CA VAL A 394 13.83 -13.17 16.79
C VAL A 394 14.75 -13.75 17.86
N SER A 395 15.66 -12.93 18.37
CA SER A 395 16.68 -13.38 19.35
C SER A 395 16.15 -13.42 20.77
N SER A 396 15.11 -12.63 21.09
CA SER A 396 14.62 -12.51 22.45
C SER A 396 13.09 -12.54 22.54
N LYS A 397 12.59 -12.95 23.70
CA LYS A 397 11.17 -12.89 24.03
C LYS A 397 10.65 -11.45 24.11
N ILE A 398 11.52 -10.48 24.39
CA ILE A 398 11.18 -9.06 24.42
C ILE A 398 10.86 -8.61 23.00
N ASP A 399 11.67 -8.99 22.01
CA ASP A 399 11.44 -8.67 20.60
C ASP A 399 10.11 -9.26 20.11
N SER A 400 9.84 -10.53 20.47
CA SER A 400 8.56 -11.16 20.15
C SER A 400 7.37 -10.35 20.70
N ARG A 401 7.44 -9.93 21.96
CA ARG A 401 6.41 -9.11 22.60
C ARG A 401 6.29 -7.71 21.96
N THR A 402 7.39 -7.15 21.52
CA THR A 402 7.39 -5.87 20.83
C THR A 402 6.60 -5.95 19.51
N ILE A 403 6.72 -7.07 18.79
CA ILE A 403 6.02 -7.28 17.51
C ILE A 403 4.56 -7.73 17.77
N LEU A 404 4.39 -8.83 18.51
CA LEU A 404 3.14 -9.60 18.58
C LEU A 404 2.33 -9.37 19.88
N ASP A 405 2.82 -8.56 20.81
CA ASP A 405 2.30 -8.43 22.18
C ASP A 405 2.39 -9.73 23.02
N THR A 406 2.95 -10.79 22.45
CA THR A 406 3.15 -12.09 23.11
C THR A 406 4.51 -12.68 22.76
N GLY A 407 5.01 -13.62 23.57
CA GLY A 407 6.18 -14.42 23.25
C GLY A 407 5.86 -15.49 22.22
N GLY A 408 6.90 -16.17 21.72
CA GLY A 408 6.81 -17.31 20.81
C GLY A 408 7.65 -17.17 19.53
N ALA A 409 7.93 -15.96 19.08
CA ALA A 409 8.77 -15.78 17.88
C ALA A 409 10.25 -16.10 18.15
N GLU A 410 10.70 -16.03 19.40
CA GLU A 410 12.03 -16.48 19.83
C GLU A 410 12.22 -18.00 19.72
N GLN A 411 11.12 -18.75 19.77
CA GLN A 411 11.09 -20.21 19.71
C GLN A 411 10.98 -20.77 18.28
N LEU A 412 10.83 -19.90 17.28
CA LEU A 412 10.76 -20.31 15.88
C LEU A 412 12.07 -20.94 15.41
N ILE A 413 11.97 -21.79 14.40
CA ILE A 413 13.13 -22.49 13.84
C ILE A 413 14.00 -21.54 12.99
N GLY A 414 13.38 -20.53 12.36
CA GLY A 414 14.00 -19.69 11.35
C GLY A 414 13.74 -20.18 9.92
N LYS A 415 14.45 -19.63 8.93
CA LYS A 415 14.29 -19.99 7.51
C LYS A 415 12.84 -19.91 7.01
N GLY A 416 12.12 -18.83 7.37
CA GLY A 416 10.75 -18.61 6.96
C GLY A 416 9.68 -19.18 7.89
N ASP A 417 10.06 -19.85 8.98
CA ASP A 417 9.13 -20.19 10.05
C ASP A 417 8.69 -18.90 10.76
N MET A 418 7.40 -18.67 10.87
CA MET A 418 6.85 -17.38 11.32
C MET A 418 5.56 -17.54 12.11
N LEU A 419 5.25 -16.53 12.91
CA LEU A 419 3.95 -16.33 13.55
C LEU A 419 3.24 -15.16 12.89
N ILE A 420 1.98 -15.34 12.53
CA ILE A 420 1.09 -14.26 12.09
C ILE A 420 0.01 -14.02 13.15
N SER A 421 -0.15 -12.76 13.52
CA SER A 421 -1.27 -12.28 14.35
C SER A 421 -2.22 -11.50 13.45
N HIS A 422 -3.45 -11.99 13.34
CA HIS A 422 -4.51 -11.35 12.56
C HIS A 422 -5.86 -11.62 13.21
N ASN A 423 -6.71 -10.60 13.34
CA ASN A 423 -8.03 -10.69 13.99
C ASN A 423 -8.02 -11.32 15.40
N GLY A 424 -6.94 -11.12 16.17
CA GLY A 424 -6.79 -11.68 17.50
C GLY A 424 -6.34 -13.14 17.55
N GLU A 425 -6.16 -13.79 16.40
CA GLU A 425 -5.61 -15.15 16.31
C GLU A 425 -4.10 -15.10 16.04
N LEU A 426 -3.37 -15.97 16.71
CA LEU A 426 -1.95 -16.20 16.49
C LEU A 426 -1.76 -17.56 15.82
N THR A 427 -1.32 -17.55 14.57
CA THR A 427 -1.12 -18.76 13.77
C THR A 427 0.35 -18.93 13.41
N ARG A 428 0.90 -20.15 13.54
CA ARG A 428 2.23 -20.50 13.04
C ARG A 428 2.15 -20.97 11.60
N LEU A 429 3.03 -20.43 10.76
CA LEU A 429 3.10 -20.73 9.34
C LEU A 429 4.55 -21.00 8.92
N GLN A 430 4.71 -21.88 7.95
CA GLN A 430 5.94 -21.89 7.14
C GLN A 430 5.73 -21.01 5.92
N CYS A 431 6.56 -19.97 5.81
CA CYS A 431 6.52 -19.01 4.71
C CYS A 431 6.73 -19.71 3.35
N ALA A 432 6.04 -19.23 2.34
CA ALA A 432 6.32 -19.59 0.96
C ALA A 432 7.75 -19.19 0.60
N PHE A 433 8.45 -20.10 -0.04
CA PHE A 433 9.79 -19.86 -0.56
C PHE A 433 9.72 -19.48 -2.04
N VAL A 434 10.30 -18.35 -2.34
CA VAL A 434 10.60 -17.88 -3.68
C VAL A 434 12.01 -17.32 -3.66
N ASP A 435 12.87 -17.82 -4.53
CA ASP A 435 14.26 -17.40 -4.60
C ASP A 435 14.43 -16.15 -5.47
N THR A 436 15.52 -15.43 -5.27
CA THR A 436 15.82 -14.19 -6.03
C THR A 436 15.81 -14.41 -7.55
N PRO A 437 16.43 -15.48 -8.11
CA PRO A 437 16.36 -15.74 -9.55
C PRO A 437 14.92 -15.95 -10.09
N GLU A 438 14.03 -16.53 -9.28
CA GLU A 438 12.62 -16.68 -9.66
C GLU A 438 11.91 -15.31 -9.72
N VAL A 439 12.20 -14.44 -8.75
CA VAL A 439 11.68 -13.06 -8.73
C VAL A 439 12.20 -12.29 -9.94
N GLU A 440 13.50 -12.44 -10.29
CA GLU A 440 14.10 -11.85 -11.49
C GLU A 440 13.36 -12.29 -12.75
N GLN A 441 13.14 -13.58 -12.94
CA GLN A 441 12.40 -14.10 -14.09
C GLN A 441 10.98 -13.53 -14.20
N VAL A 442 10.27 -13.39 -13.08
CA VAL A 442 8.92 -12.79 -13.04
C VAL A 442 8.97 -11.32 -13.42
N VAL A 443 9.92 -10.57 -12.87
CA VAL A 443 10.09 -9.13 -13.12
C VAL A 443 10.50 -8.89 -14.57
N ASP A 444 11.45 -9.67 -15.11
CA ASP A 444 11.91 -9.57 -16.50
C ASP A 444 10.76 -9.88 -17.46
N PHE A 445 10.02 -10.95 -17.23
CA PHE A 445 8.83 -11.29 -18.03
C PHE A 445 7.81 -10.15 -18.09
N ILE A 446 7.61 -9.41 -17.00
CA ILE A 446 6.71 -8.26 -16.97
C ILE A 446 7.33 -7.09 -17.71
N SER A 447 8.61 -6.82 -17.50
CA SER A 447 9.32 -5.66 -18.06
C SER A 447 9.48 -5.71 -19.57
N GLU A 448 9.56 -6.90 -20.16
CA GLU A 448 9.64 -7.12 -21.61
C GLU A 448 8.33 -6.81 -22.34
N GLN A 449 7.22 -6.69 -21.62
CA GLN A 449 5.93 -6.36 -22.20
C GLN A 449 5.76 -4.86 -22.40
N GLN A 450 4.81 -4.47 -23.22
CA GLN A 450 4.42 -3.07 -23.37
C GLN A 450 3.88 -2.53 -22.03
N GLY A 451 4.51 -1.49 -21.52
CA GLY A 451 4.09 -0.77 -20.31
C GLY A 451 3.45 0.57 -20.62
N TYR A 452 3.08 1.29 -19.56
CA TYR A 452 2.66 2.68 -19.68
C TYR A 452 3.83 3.57 -20.17
N PRO A 453 3.57 4.75 -20.73
CA PRO A 453 4.64 5.67 -21.15
C PRO A 453 5.61 6.04 -20.02
N GLN A 454 5.10 6.13 -18.79
CA GLN A 454 5.84 6.45 -17.58
C GLN A 454 5.24 5.72 -16.36
N ALA A 455 5.95 5.74 -15.23
CA ALA A 455 5.41 5.27 -13.95
C ALA A 455 4.16 6.05 -13.55
N PHE A 456 3.35 5.48 -12.65
CA PHE A 456 2.23 6.20 -12.04
C PHE A 456 2.77 7.37 -11.21
N LEU A 457 2.31 8.59 -11.49
CA LEU A 457 2.77 9.78 -10.78
C LEU A 457 1.88 10.05 -9.57
N LEU A 458 2.53 10.19 -8.41
CA LEU A 458 1.89 10.68 -7.19
C LEU A 458 1.72 12.21 -7.28
N PRO A 459 0.81 12.82 -6.48
CA PRO A 459 0.73 14.26 -6.35
C PRO A 459 2.07 14.88 -5.94
N GLU A 460 2.35 16.08 -6.40
CA GLU A 460 3.53 16.82 -5.98
C GLU A 460 3.36 17.28 -4.52
N TYR A 461 4.39 17.09 -3.72
CA TYR A 461 4.48 17.63 -2.36
C TYR A 461 5.60 18.67 -2.33
N ILE A 462 5.29 19.86 -1.84
CA ILE A 462 6.23 20.95 -1.65
C ILE A 462 6.33 21.20 -0.14
N ASP A 463 7.53 21.15 0.43
CA ASP A 463 7.76 21.49 1.83
C ASP A 463 7.49 23.00 2.07
N GLU A 464 6.75 23.34 3.13
CA GLU A 464 6.41 24.74 3.47
C GLU A 464 7.67 25.61 3.58
N LYS A 465 8.77 25.07 4.13
CA LYS A 465 10.05 25.78 4.23
C LYS A 465 10.69 26.03 2.86
N GLU A 466 10.52 25.11 1.91
CA GLU A 466 10.97 25.32 0.54
C GLU A 466 10.04 26.27 -0.22
N ALA A 467 8.75 26.30 0.12
CA ALA A 467 7.79 27.26 -0.42
C ALA A 467 8.09 28.69 0.09
N GLU A 468 8.40 28.84 1.38
CA GLU A 468 8.83 30.12 1.96
C GLU A 468 10.17 30.60 1.38
N ALA A 469 11.15 29.69 1.23
CA ALA A 469 12.42 30.02 0.57
C ALA A 469 12.25 30.38 -0.92
N ARG A 470 11.21 29.86 -1.58
CA ARG A 470 10.84 30.27 -2.94
C ARG A 470 10.22 31.66 -2.99
N GLY A 471 9.56 32.10 -1.91
CA GLY A 471 9.05 33.48 -1.75
C GLY A 471 10.14 34.53 -1.57
N GLU A 472 11.34 34.11 -1.18
CA GLU A 472 12.53 34.99 -1.03
C GLU A 472 13.48 34.95 -2.24
N ILE A 473 13.05 34.43 -3.41
CA ILE A 473 13.87 34.45 -4.63
C ILE A 473 14.06 35.90 -5.06
N ASP A 474 15.25 36.39 -4.81
CA ASP A 474 15.67 37.74 -5.22
C ASP A 474 15.82 37.80 -6.74
N LEU A 475 15.06 38.69 -7.39
CA LEU A 475 15.15 38.92 -8.85
C LEU A 475 16.49 39.53 -9.27
N SER A 476 17.34 39.91 -8.31
CA SER A 476 18.71 40.37 -8.59
C SER A 476 19.65 39.26 -9.07
N GLU A 477 19.35 37.98 -8.77
CA GLU A 477 20.07 36.80 -9.28
C GLU A 477 19.23 36.04 -10.33
N ARG A 478 18.89 36.69 -11.44
CA ARG A 478 18.14 36.05 -12.53
C ARG A 478 18.95 34.92 -13.17
N ASP A 479 18.27 33.83 -13.48
CA ASP A 479 18.87 32.76 -14.29
C ASP A 479 19.22 33.32 -15.68
N SER A 480 20.36 32.94 -16.22
CA SER A 480 20.84 33.38 -17.54
C SER A 480 19.86 33.08 -18.70
N LEU A 481 18.91 32.21 -18.49
CA LEU A 481 17.87 31.83 -19.45
C LEU A 481 16.48 32.43 -19.14
N PHE A 482 16.40 33.39 -18.18
CA PHE A 482 15.14 33.99 -17.75
C PHE A 482 14.40 34.67 -18.90
N ASP A 483 15.10 35.52 -19.67
CA ASP A 483 14.49 36.27 -20.78
C ASP A 483 14.01 35.34 -21.90
N ASP A 484 14.79 34.29 -22.20
CA ASP A 484 14.40 33.29 -23.21
C ASP A 484 13.19 32.47 -22.76
N ALA A 485 13.13 32.10 -21.46
CA ALA A 485 12.01 31.40 -20.88
C ALA A 485 10.74 32.28 -20.88
N ALA A 486 10.87 33.57 -20.52
CA ALA A 486 9.80 34.54 -20.53
C ALA A 486 9.18 34.68 -21.94
N ARG A 487 10.01 34.89 -22.95
CA ARG A 487 9.57 34.98 -24.37
C ARG A 487 8.87 33.72 -24.81
N MET A 488 9.41 32.55 -24.48
CA MET A 488 8.83 31.27 -24.87
C MET A 488 7.44 31.07 -24.23
N ILE A 489 7.28 31.36 -22.95
CA ILE A 489 6.00 31.23 -22.22
C ILE A 489 4.95 32.20 -22.79
N VAL A 490 5.34 33.44 -23.06
CA VAL A 490 4.42 34.45 -23.64
C VAL A 490 4.03 34.09 -25.09
N GLN A 491 4.97 33.58 -25.90
CA GLN A 491 4.66 33.14 -27.27
C GLN A 491 3.74 31.93 -27.31
N GLN A 492 3.91 30.99 -26.39
CA GLN A 492 3.10 29.77 -26.36
C GLN A 492 1.80 29.94 -25.55
N GLN A 493 1.68 30.99 -24.74
CA GLN A 493 0.57 31.24 -23.81
C GLN A 493 0.27 30.05 -22.91
N ILE A 494 1.33 29.30 -22.50
CA ILE A 494 1.24 28.11 -21.66
C ILE A 494 2.32 28.19 -20.58
N GLY A 495 1.92 28.46 -19.33
CA GLY A 495 2.81 28.51 -18.15
C GLY A 495 3.13 27.12 -17.61
N SER A 496 3.89 26.31 -18.35
CA SER A 496 4.18 24.93 -17.98
C SER A 496 5.68 24.68 -17.78
N THR A 497 6.05 24.21 -16.57
CA THR A 497 7.43 23.79 -16.24
C THR A 497 7.92 22.71 -17.20
N SER A 498 7.06 21.77 -17.59
CA SER A 498 7.41 20.70 -18.54
C SER A 498 7.62 21.23 -19.98
N LEU A 499 7.05 22.37 -20.33
CA LEU A 499 7.32 23.06 -21.59
C LEU A 499 8.78 23.60 -21.59
N LEU A 500 9.18 24.29 -20.52
CA LEU A 500 10.55 24.79 -20.36
C LEU A 500 11.58 23.66 -20.37
N GLN A 501 11.32 22.59 -19.64
CA GLN A 501 12.19 21.40 -19.64
C GLN A 501 12.44 20.87 -21.05
N ARG A 502 11.38 20.61 -21.80
CA ARG A 502 11.49 20.01 -23.13
C ARG A 502 12.12 20.94 -24.17
N ARG A 503 11.72 22.22 -24.18
CA ARG A 503 12.16 23.16 -25.20
C ARG A 503 13.54 23.71 -24.95
N MET A 504 13.89 23.95 -23.68
CA MET A 504 15.19 24.52 -23.29
C MET A 504 16.18 23.45 -22.81
N LYS A 505 15.78 22.16 -22.83
CA LYS A 505 16.60 21.02 -22.36
C LYS A 505 17.11 21.19 -20.93
N LEU A 506 16.25 21.68 -20.03
CA LEU A 506 16.58 21.96 -18.65
C LEU A 506 16.20 20.78 -17.73
N GLY A 507 16.98 20.61 -16.66
CA GLY A 507 16.56 19.74 -15.55
C GLY A 507 15.35 20.34 -14.81
N TYR A 508 14.56 19.47 -14.16
CA TYR A 508 13.31 19.84 -13.47
C TYR A 508 13.50 21.02 -12.50
N ASN A 509 14.52 20.94 -11.62
CA ASN A 509 14.79 21.97 -10.61
C ASN A 509 15.13 23.35 -11.20
N ARG A 510 15.84 23.39 -12.34
CA ARG A 510 16.16 24.65 -13.01
C ARG A 510 14.95 25.24 -13.72
N ALA A 511 14.15 24.38 -14.38
CA ALA A 511 12.92 24.79 -15.01
C ALA A 511 11.87 25.26 -13.99
N GLY A 512 11.82 24.61 -12.83
CA GLY A 512 10.98 25.04 -11.70
C GLY A 512 11.37 26.44 -11.19
N ARG A 513 12.66 26.66 -10.88
CA ARG A 513 13.17 27.98 -10.44
C ARG A 513 12.90 29.08 -11.48
N LEU A 514 13.10 28.78 -12.76
CA LEU A 514 12.75 29.72 -13.82
C LEU A 514 11.26 30.09 -13.82
N MET A 515 10.39 29.10 -13.64
CA MET A 515 8.95 29.32 -13.58
C MET A 515 8.55 30.16 -12.35
N ASP A 516 9.22 29.95 -11.20
CA ASP A 516 9.00 30.71 -9.98
C ASP A 516 9.51 32.17 -10.13
N GLN A 517 10.66 32.38 -10.81
CA GLN A 517 11.13 33.71 -11.16
C GLN A 517 10.17 34.43 -12.10
N LEU A 518 9.57 33.73 -13.05
CA LEU A 518 8.54 34.27 -13.96
C LEU A 518 7.25 34.65 -13.22
N GLU A 519 6.89 33.93 -12.16
CA GLU A 519 5.75 34.26 -11.30
C GLU A 519 6.01 35.55 -10.51
N ILE A 520 7.16 35.64 -9.85
CA ILE A 520 7.56 36.83 -9.09
C ILE A 520 7.66 38.06 -10.02
N ALA A 521 8.12 37.86 -11.24
CA ALA A 521 8.15 38.88 -12.27
C ALA A 521 6.76 39.29 -12.80
N GLY A 522 5.69 38.60 -12.39
CA GLY A 522 4.32 38.86 -12.85
C GLY A 522 4.04 38.45 -14.30
N ILE A 523 4.87 37.57 -14.87
CA ILE A 523 4.69 37.05 -16.23
C ILE A 523 3.69 35.90 -16.26
N VAL A 524 3.74 35.05 -15.23
CA VAL A 524 2.77 33.97 -15.02
C VAL A 524 2.07 34.10 -13.68
N GLY A 525 0.89 33.54 -13.55
CA GLY A 525 0.12 33.49 -12.32
C GLY A 525 0.64 32.43 -11.35
N PRO A 526 0.06 32.36 -10.13
CA PRO A 526 0.46 31.43 -9.09
C PRO A 526 0.27 29.98 -9.52
N SER A 527 1.03 29.09 -8.89
CA SER A 527 0.96 27.65 -9.15
C SER A 527 -0.44 27.11 -8.87
N GLN A 528 -1.01 26.37 -9.82
CA GLN A 528 -2.31 25.72 -9.71
C GLN A 528 -2.17 24.18 -9.62
N GLY A 529 -1.12 23.70 -8.95
CA GLY A 529 -0.80 22.29 -8.86
C GLY A 529 -0.34 21.69 -10.19
N SER A 530 -0.98 20.63 -10.65
CA SER A 530 -0.58 19.94 -11.91
C SER A 530 -1.02 20.67 -13.20
N LYS A 531 -1.82 21.73 -13.11
CA LYS A 531 -2.25 22.49 -14.28
C LYS A 531 -1.18 23.52 -14.70
N PRO A 532 -1.06 23.83 -15.99
CA PRO A 532 -0.22 24.95 -16.43
C PRO A 532 -0.68 26.25 -15.75
N ARG A 533 0.27 27.09 -15.33
CA ARG A 533 -0.02 28.42 -14.75
C ARG A 533 -0.59 29.34 -15.83
N ASP A 534 -1.46 30.25 -15.46
CA ASP A 534 -2.01 31.25 -16.36
C ASP A 534 -0.91 32.21 -16.80
N VAL A 535 -0.87 32.59 -18.08
CA VAL A 535 0.07 33.57 -18.59
C VAL A 535 -0.59 34.95 -18.49
N LEU A 536 -0.04 35.80 -17.62
CA LEU A 536 -0.60 37.14 -17.35
C LEU A 536 -0.24 38.15 -18.44
N VAL A 537 0.94 38.03 -19.05
CA VAL A 537 1.42 38.86 -20.13
C VAL A 537 0.98 38.28 -21.46
N LYS A 538 0.16 39.01 -22.21
CA LYS A 538 -0.48 38.49 -23.45
C LYS A 538 0.29 38.80 -24.70
N THR A 539 1.12 39.84 -24.73
CA THR A 539 1.84 40.26 -25.94
C THR A 539 3.34 40.38 -25.69
N GLU A 540 4.14 40.19 -26.76
CA GLU A 540 5.60 40.33 -26.68
C GLU A 540 6.03 41.78 -26.39
N ALA A 541 5.21 42.76 -26.83
CA ALA A 541 5.46 44.17 -26.54
C ALA A 541 5.28 44.53 -25.06
N ASP A 542 4.28 43.91 -24.39
CA ASP A 542 4.09 44.08 -22.94
C ASP A 542 5.18 43.40 -22.14
N LEU A 543 5.64 42.23 -22.61
CA LEU A 543 6.79 41.54 -22.02
C LEU A 543 8.05 42.40 -22.08
N GLN A 544 8.32 43.03 -23.24
CA GLN A 544 9.52 43.84 -23.41
C GLN A 544 9.51 45.07 -22.52
N ARG A 545 8.37 45.74 -22.33
CA ARG A 545 8.19 46.85 -21.39
C ARG A 545 8.42 46.40 -19.93
N LEU A 546 7.95 45.19 -19.62
CA LEU A 546 8.11 44.63 -18.26
C LEU A 546 9.56 44.28 -17.97
N LEU A 547 10.28 43.69 -18.92
CA LEU A 547 11.71 43.38 -18.81
C LEU A 547 12.57 44.65 -18.72
N GLU A 548 12.24 45.72 -19.49
CA GLU A 548 12.93 47.01 -19.43
C GLU A 548 12.72 47.72 -18.08
N ASN A 549 11.58 47.55 -17.43
CA ASN A 549 11.30 48.10 -16.09
C ASN A 549 11.98 47.33 -14.95
N MET A 550 12.44 46.12 -15.20
CA MET A 550 13.07 45.23 -14.22
C MET A 550 14.61 45.21 -14.33
N GLY A 551 15.19 45.80 -15.35
CA GLY A 551 16.65 46.01 -15.55
C GLY A 551 17.03 47.36 -15.12
#